data_48e63031ac9fe37b7532964c7cf5a96b
#
_entry.id   48e63031ac9fe37b7532964c7cf5a96b
#
_cell.length_a   1.000
_cell.length_b   1.000
_cell.length_c   1.000
_cell.angle_alpha   90.00
_cell.angle_beta   90.00
_cell.angle_gamma   90.00
#
_symmetry.space_group_name_H-M   'P 1'
#
loop_
_entity.id
_entity.type
_entity.pdbx_description
1 polymer ?
#
loop_
_entity_poly.entity_id
_entity_poly.type
_entity_poly.pdbx_seq_one_letter_code
_entity_poly.pdbx_strand_id
1 'polypeptide(L)'
;MALVPIQMPQLGESIAEATIVRILHQEGDTVQADADIIEVETNKAMMAVTASCSGQLVSITAEAGISYPVGAILGHIEVTSEEAARLGLDTEESPKHKPEKKRPAAPAKPQTVEPTIPGGLPVPAHAGGVSYLSPRMKARMVELGLRSSDLAGIPGSGAGGRVTIEDLERFMGSIENNKITPASPMRKAVADAMIRSWSRPLATVCRPINLDNLLTHRKSHPSKPGPALYALRALAIALGENSAPAGRLIGDRIVHPPSVDIGFAVEAEDGVLVPVIRNADQFPLDDLVSRYNRLVELARQRRLPANDTGGSIATITNYGTFGLTLATPIPLPEQTILLGMGAGQTVPSWDATQEKFVPVIEAQFTLSFDHRVIDGGAAGRLLKRIAELLEAPETL
;
A
#
# COMPACT_ATOMS: atom_id res chain seq x y z
N MET A 1 -35.71 -18.85 29.94
CA MET A 1 -34.35 -19.34 29.67
C MET A 1 -33.86 -18.69 28.40
N ALA A 2 -32.69 -18.08 28.38
CA ALA A 2 -32.12 -17.37 27.24
C ALA A 2 -30.91 -18.16 26.71
N LEU A 3 -30.67 -18.12 25.39
CA LEU A 3 -29.50 -18.73 24.76
C LEU A 3 -28.46 -17.66 24.50
N VAL A 4 -27.25 -17.85 25.05
CA VAL A 4 -26.12 -16.98 24.87
C VAL A 4 -25.13 -17.66 23.92
N PRO A 5 -24.73 -17.02 22.80
CA PRO A 5 -23.77 -17.60 21.90
C PRO A 5 -22.33 -17.59 22.47
N ILE A 6 -21.62 -18.70 22.30
CA ILE A 6 -20.18 -18.79 22.53
C ILE A 6 -19.52 -18.30 21.23
N GLN A 7 -18.79 -17.21 21.29
CA GLN A 7 -18.14 -16.62 20.12
C GLN A 7 -16.61 -16.79 20.22
N MET A 8 -15.97 -16.96 19.07
CA MET A 8 -14.50 -16.90 18.97
C MET A 8 -14.03 -15.52 19.43
N PRO A 9 -13.29 -15.40 20.55
CA PRO A 9 -12.85 -14.12 21.06
C PRO A 9 -11.76 -13.49 20.19
N GLN A 10 -11.50 -12.21 20.37
CA GLN A 10 -10.38 -11.55 19.73
C GLN A 10 -9.07 -11.97 20.41
N LEU A 11 -8.27 -12.78 19.71
CA LEU A 11 -7.07 -13.43 20.25
C LEU A 11 -5.79 -12.61 20.05
N GLY A 12 -5.91 -11.29 19.76
CA GLY A 12 -4.84 -10.31 19.54
C GLY A 12 -5.09 -9.41 18.34
N GLU A 13 -4.34 -8.30 18.22
CA GLU A 13 -4.58 -7.24 17.21
C GLU A 13 -4.41 -7.68 15.73
N SER A 14 -3.82 -8.85 15.48
CA SER A 14 -3.53 -9.33 14.12
C SER A 14 -3.97 -10.76 13.84
N ILE A 15 -4.77 -11.38 14.72
CA ILE A 15 -5.24 -12.76 14.56
C ILE A 15 -6.69 -12.72 14.08
N ALA A 16 -6.93 -13.15 12.83
CA ALA A 16 -8.24 -13.13 12.22
C ALA A 16 -9.03 -14.44 12.43
N GLU A 17 -8.32 -15.56 12.70
CA GLU A 17 -8.91 -16.89 12.86
C GLU A 17 -8.03 -17.77 13.77
N ALA A 18 -8.64 -18.80 14.39
CA ALA A 18 -7.95 -19.80 15.16
C ALA A 18 -8.50 -21.19 14.88
N THR A 19 -7.66 -22.21 14.99
CA THR A 19 -8.02 -23.62 14.76
C THR A 19 -8.43 -24.26 16.07
N ILE A 20 -9.57 -24.95 16.09
CA ILE A 20 -10.02 -25.74 17.26
C ILE A 20 -9.08 -26.92 17.44
N VAL A 21 -8.42 -27.02 18.58
CA VAL A 21 -7.54 -28.15 18.92
C VAL A 21 -8.32 -29.20 19.65
N ARG A 22 -9.08 -28.79 20.68
CA ARG A 22 -9.84 -29.69 21.52
C ARG A 22 -11.03 -28.99 22.14
N ILE A 23 -12.16 -29.72 22.27
CA ILE A 23 -13.34 -29.32 22.98
C ILE A 23 -13.27 -29.95 24.38
N LEU A 24 -13.35 -29.12 25.43
CA LEU A 24 -13.14 -29.55 26.81
C LEU A 24 -14.42 -30.00 27.53
N HIS A 25 -15.58 -29.55 27.04
CA HIS A 25 -16.90 -29.85 27.59
C HIS A 25 -17.81 -30.45 26.54
N GLN A 26 -18.80 -31.25 26.97
CA GLN A 26 -19.78 -31.86 26.07
C GLN A 26 -21.15 -31.14 26.18
N GLU A 27 -22.01 -31.35 25.17
CA GLU A 27 -23.39 -30.87 25.22
C GLU A 27 -24.10 -31.47 26.42
N GLY A 28 -24.75 -30.63 27.22
CA GLY A 28 -25.41 -31.02 28.46
C GLY A 28 -24.59 -30.68 29.73
N ASP A 29 -23.29 -30.38 29.62
CA ASP A 29 -22.48 -30.02 30.77
C ASP A 29 -22.85 -28.64 31.32
N THR A 30 -22.75 -28.50 32.66
CA THR A 30 -22.90 -27.21 33.33
C THR A 30 -21.52 -26.52 33.41
N VAL A 31 -21.42 -25.32 32.84
CA VAL A 31 -20.19 -24.52 32.86
C VAL A 31 -20.37 -23.27 33.72
N GLN A 32 -19.31 -22.84 34.37
CA GLN A 32 -19.26 -21.57 35.11
C GLN A 32 -18.71 -20.46 34.21
N ALA A 33 -19.05 -19.21 34.51
CA ALA A 33 -18.44 -18.07 33.84
C ALA A 33 -16.90 -18.15 33.93
N ASP A 34 -16.21 -17.79 32.87
CA ASP A 34 -14.75 -17.85 32.69
C ASP A 34 -14.14 -19.28 32.68
N ALA A 35 -14.97 -20.36 32.69
CA ALA A 35 -14.46 -21.70 32.48
C ALA A 35 -14.01 -21.92 31.04
N ASP A 36 -12.89 -22.61 30.82
CA ASP A 36 -12.38 -22.98 29.50
C ASP A 36 -13.27 -24.02 28.83
N ILE A 37 -13.85 -23.69 27.67
CA ILE A 37 -14.75 -24.60 26.91
C ILE A 37 -14.03 -25.25 25.75
N ILE A 38 -13.24 -24.50 24.99
CA ILE A 38 -12.61 -24.94 23.77
C ILE A 38 -11.16 -24.46 23.74
N GLU A 39 -10.22 -25.35 23.47
CA GLU A 39 -8.82 -24.98 23.21
C GLU A 39 -8.63 -24.69 21.72
N VAL A 40 -8.00 -23.55 21.44
CA VAL A 40 -7.73 -23.08 20.09
C VAL A 40 -6.24 -22.80 19.90
N GLU A 41 -5.73 -23.11 18.73
CA GLU A 41 -4.37 -22.83 18.32
C GLU A 41 -4.37 -21.65 17.33
N THR A 42 -3.53 -20.69 17.64
CA THR A 42 -3.18 -19.60 16.75
C THR A 42 -1.77 -19.81 16.21
N ASN A 43 -1.38 -19.06 15.20
CA ASN A 43 0.00 -19.07 14.66
C ASN A 43 1.07 -18.62 15.68
N LYS A 44 0.68 -18.19 16.90
CA LYS A 44 1.62 -17.70 17.93
C LYS A 44 1.53 -18.43 19.28
N ALA A 45 0.36 -18.95 19.65
CA ALA A 45 0.15 -19.63 20.94
C ALA A 45 -1.14 -20.45 20.95
N MET A 46 -1.21 -21.40 21.91
CA MET A 46 -2.46 -22.04 22.28
C MET A 46 -3.20 -21.16 23.28
N MET A 47 -4.50 -21.01 23.11
CA MET A 47 -5.39 -20.20 23.94
C MET A 47 -6.69 -20.97 24.21
N ALA A 48 -7.43 -20.55 25.25
CA ALA A 48 -8.75 -21.10 25.52
C ALA A 48 -9.87 -20.11 25.20
N VAL A 49 -10.97 -20.62 24.67
CA VAL A 49 -12.23 -19.89 24.56
C VAL A 49 -13.01 -20.17 25.81
N THR A 50 -13.30 -19.13 26.60
CA THR A 50 -13.97 -19.23 27.90
C THR A 50 -15.48 -18.99 27.79
N ALA A 51 -16.22 -19.52 28.76
CA ALA A 51 -17.65 -19.26 28.90
C ALA A 51 -17.90 -17.81 29.29
N SER A 52 -18.75 -17.11 28.57
CA SER A 52 -19.13 -15.72 28.88
C SER A 52 -20.11 -15.61 30.08
N CYS A 53 -20.74 -16.73 30.49
CA CYS A 53 -21.72 -16.80 31.56
C CYS A 53 -21.82 -18.22 32.13
N SER A 54 -22.40 -18.35 33.34
CA SER A 54 -22.70 -19.64 33.93
C SER A 54 -24.02 -20.17 33.38
N GLY A 55 -24.05 -21.44 32.96
CA GLY A 55 -25.24 -22.06 32.39
C GLY A 55 -24.97 -23.47 31.89
N GLN A 56 -25.95 -24.04 31.19
CA GLN A 56 -25.83 -25.37 30.59
C GLN A 56 -25.46 -25.25 29.10
N LEU A 57 -24.49 -26.01 28.68
CA LEU A 57 -24.03 -26.04 27.27
C LEU A 57 -25.05 -26.81 26.42
N VAL A 58 -25.77 -26.11 25.55
CA VAL A 58 -26.90 -26.71 24.77
C VAL A 58 -26.40 -27.26 23.44
N SER A 59 -25.50 -26.57 22.79
CA SER A 59 -24.93 -27.01 21.50
C SER A 59 -23.54 -26.54 21.30
N ILE A 60 -22.70 -27.36 20.66
CA ILE A 60 -21.38 -27.05 20.16
C ILE A 60 -21.40 -27.27 18.64
N THR A 61 -21.26 -26.20 17.88
CA THR A 61 -21.20 -26.24 16.41
C THR A 61 -19.78 -26.27 15.87
N ALA A 62 -18.79 -26.09 16.76
CA ALA A 62 -17.37 -26.13 16.42
C ALA A 62 -16.87 -27.57 16.31
N GLU A 63 -16.01 -27.84 15.31
CA GLU A 63 -15.37 -29.14 15.09
C GLU A 63 -13.85 -29.04 15.28
N ALA A 64 -13.27 -30.05 15.94
CA ALA A 64 -11.82 -30.11 16.13
C ALA A 64 -11.08 -30.23 14.78
N GLY A 65 -9.99 -29.49 14.63
CA GLY A 65 -9.20 -29.43 13.40
C GLY A 65 -9.68 -28.39 12.37
N ILE A 66 -10.79 -27.68 12.63
CA ILE A 66 -11.32 -26.64 11.73
C ILE A 66 -10.97 -25.25 12.29
N SER A 67 -10.61 -24.31 11.40
CA SER A 67 -10.36 -22.90 11.73
C SER A 67 -11.64 -22.09 11.66
N TYR A 68 -11.87 -21.23 12.67
CA TYR A 68 -13.00 -20.34 12.75
C TYR A 68 -12.52 -18.88 12.88
N PRO A 69 -13.15 -17.93 12.17
CA PRO A 69 -12.81 -16.51 12.29
C PRO A 69 -13.24 -15.93 13.64
N VAL A 70 -12.57 -14.86 14.09
CA VAL A 70 -12.97 -14.08 15.26
C VAL A 70 -14.42 -13.62 15.10
N GLY A 71 -15.23 -13.79 16.17
CA GLY A 71 -16.66 -13.51 16.17
C GLY A 71 -17.55 -14.65 15.65
N ALA A 72 -17.00 -15.76 15.15
CA ALA A 72 -17.79 -16.93 14.76
C ALA A 72 -18.47 -17.56 15.96
N ILE A 73 -19.73 -18.01 15.80
CA ILE A 73 -20.47 -18.71 16.83
C ILE A 73 -20.01 -20.17 16.87
N LEU A 74 -19.48 -20.59 18.00
CA LEU A 74 -18.92 -21.93 18.24
C LEU A 74 -19.90 -22.86 18.98
N GLY A 75 -20.95 -22.30 19.63
CA GLY A 75 -21.91 -23.01 20.39
C GLY A 75 -22.88 -22.08 21.13
N HIS A 76 -23.75 -22.65 21.99
CA HIS A 76 -24.70 -21.88 22.78
C HIS A 76 -24.77 -22.40 24.22
N ILE A 77 -24.86 -21.48 25.17
CA ILE A 77 -25.10 -21.75 26.59
C ILE A 77 -26.55 -21.32 26.95
N GLU A 78 -27.31 -22.17 27.59
CA GLU A 78 -28.60 -21.83 28.17
C GLU A 78 -28.42 -21.28 29.57
N VAL A 79 -28.95 -20.08 29.82
CA VAL A 79 -28.82 -19.38 31.09
C VAL A 79 -30.17 -19.22 31.79
N THR A 80 -30.17 -19.14 33.11
CA THR A 80 -31.34 -18.84 33.91
C THR A 80 -31.81 -17.40 33.69
N SER A 81 -33.08 -17.12 34.00
CA SER A 81 -33.66 -15.78 33.83
C SER A 81 -32.96 -14.72 34.69
N GLU A 82 -32.35 -15.11 35.82
CA GLU A 82 -31.59 -14.22 36.69
C GLU A 82 -30.23 -13.85 36.08
N GLU A 83 -29.56 -14.78 35.44
CA GLU A 83 -28.30 -14.57 34.78
C GLU A 83 -28.49 -13.75 33.46
N ALA A 84 -29.60 -14.00 32.74
CA ALA A 84 -29.97 -13.23 31.54
C ALA A 84 -30.19 -11.74 31.86
N ALA A 85 -30.86 -11.45 33.01
CA ALA A 85 -31.08 -10.08 33.48
C ALA A 85 -29.72 -9.38 33.86
N ARG A 86 -28.78 -10.12 34.43
CA ARG A 86 -27.43 -9.62 34.74
C ARG A 86 -26.61 -9.24 33.50
N LEU A 87 -26.84 -9.96 32.40
CA LEU A 87 -26.17 -9.74 31.11
C LEU A 87 -26.88 -8.70 30.23
N GLY A 88 -27.98 -8.08 30.73
CA GLY A 88 -28.74 -7.08 29.96
C GLY A 88 -29.48 -7.63 28.75
N LEU A 89 -29.77 -8.95 28.75
CA LEU A 89 -30.51 -9.66 27.72
C LEU A 89 -32.01 -9.71 28.07
N ASP A 90 -32.59 -8.60 28.56
CA ASP A 90 -34.02 -8.52 28.79
C ASP A 90 -34.77 -8.60 27.46
N THR A 91 -35.53 -9.66 27.37
CA THR A 91 -36.42 -10.06 26.29
C THR A 91 -37.28 -8.91 25.78
N GLU A 92 -36.99 -8.39 24.59
CA GLU A 92 -38.05 -7.84 23.77
C GLU A 92 -38.69 -8.99 22.97
N GLU A 93 -39.97 -9.23 23.28
CA GLU A 93 -40.83 -10.18 22.58
C GLU A 93 -40.80 -9.88 21.08
N SER A 94 -40.44 -10.87 20.30
CA SER A 94 -40.65 -10.86 18.86
C SER A 94 -42.16 -10.77 18.58
N PRO A 95 -42.66 -9.77 17.83
CA PRO A 95 -44.02 -9.75 17.39
C PRO A 95 -44.27 -10.92 16.44
N LYS A 96 -45.20 -11.80 16.84
CA LYS A 96 -45.75 -12.85 15.99
C LYS A 96 -46.37 -12.23 14.74
N HIS A 97 -45.66 -12.19 13.65
CA HIS A 97 -46.24 -11.89 12.35
C HIS A 97 -46.83 -13.16 11.76
N LYS A 98 -48.15 -13.20 11.62
CA LYS A 98 -48.88 -14.18 10.81
C LYS A 98 -48.36 -14.12 9.38
N PRO A 99 -48.13 -15.25 8.73
CA PRO A 99 -47.68 -15.26 7.34
C PRO A 99 -48.84 -14.88 6.41
N GLU A 100 -48.83 -13.65 5.93
CA GLU A 100 -49.59 -13.26 4.77
C GLU A 100 -48.85 -13.75 3.52
N LYS A 101 -49.50 -14.69 2.79
CA LYS A 101 -48.99 -15.23 1.54
C LYS A 101 -48.93 -14.11 0.48
N LYS A 102 -47.82 -13.40 0.39
CA LYS A 102 -47.41 -12.71 -0.84
C LYS A 102 -46.40 -13.57 -1.53
N ARG A 103 -46.68 -13.92 -2.81
CA ARG A 103 -45.75 -14.59 -3.71
C ARG A 103 -44.41 -13.89 -3.63
N PRO A 104 -43.28 -14.61 -3.46
CA PRO A 104 -41.98 -14.01 -3.57
C PRO A 104 -41.80 -13.49 -5.00
N ALA A 105 -41.59 -12.18 -5.15
CA ALA A 105 -40.93 -11.68 -6.33
C ALA A 105 -39.58 -12.41 -6.41
N ALA A 106 -39.29 -13.01 -7.55
CA ALA A 106 -38.03 -13.66 -7.80
C ALA A 106 -36.88 -12.69 -7.41
N PRO A 107 -35.84 -13.16 -6.66
CA PRO A 107 -34.73 -12.32 -6.36
C PRO A 107 -34.17 -11.78 -7.69
N ALA A 108 -34.08 -10.46 -7.80
CA ALA A 108 -33.41 -9.83 -8.92
C ALA A 108 -32.01 -10.47 -9.02
N LYS A 109 -31.76 -11.20 -10.09
CA LYS A 109 -30.41 -11.71 -10.38
C LYS A 109 -29.47 -10.52 -10.27
N PRO A 110 -28.34 -10.66 -9.54
CA PRO A 110 -27.35 -9.61 -9.55
C PRO A 110 -27.02 -9.33 -11.02
N GLN A 111 -27.16 -8.08 -11.44
CA GLN A 111 -26.76 -7.68 -12.78
C GLN A 111 -25.26 -7.93 -12.87
N THR A 112 -24.89 -9.00 -13.55
CA THR A 112 -23.52 -9.25 -13.94
C THR A 112 -23.17 -8.13 -14.91
N VAL A 113 -22.30 -7.23 -14.48
CA VAL A 113 -21.72 -6.24 -15.39
C VAL A 113 -20.87 -7.05 -16.36
N GLU A 114 -21.34 -7.20 -17.60
CA GLU A 114 -20.53 -7.84 -18.64
C GLU A 114 -19.25 -7.00 -18.81
N PRO A 115 -18.08 -7.64 -18.84
CA PRO A 115 -16.83 -6.91 -19.07
C PRO A 115 -16.92 -6.23 -20.43
N THR A 116 -16.64 -4.94 -20.46
CA THR A 116 -16.69 -4.08 -21.65
C THR A 116 -15.69 -4.49 -22.73
N ILE A 117 -14.78 -5.42 -22.42
CA ILE A 117 -13.81 -6.01 -23.33
C ILE A 117 -14.01 -7.53 -23.32
N PRO A 118 -14.50 -8.15 -24.41
CA PRO A 118 -14.54 -9.61 -24.50
C PRO A 118 -13.11 -10.15 -24.41
N GLY A 119 -12.81 -10.97 -23.41
CA GLY A 119 -11.49 -11.58 -23.22
C GLY A 119 -10.59 -10.90 -22.19
N GLY A 120 -11.10 -9.93 -21.41
CA GLY A 120 -10.38 -9.44 -20.22
C GLY A 120 -10.20 -10.57 -19.18
N LEU A 121 -9.02 -10.63 -18.55
CA LEU A 121 -8.77 -11.55 -17.44
C LEU A 121 -9.84 -11.32 -16.38
N PRO A 122 -10.52 -12.38 -15.88
CA PRO A 122 -11.54 -12.22 -14.85
C PRO A 122 -10.90 -11.63 -13.59
N VAL A 123 -11.34 -10.43 -13.19
CA VAL A 123 -10.97 -9.83 -11.92
C VAL A 123 -11.90 -10.42 -10.85
N PRO A 124 -11.40 -11.18 -9.87
CA PRO A 124 -12.25 -11.75 -8.83
C PRO A 124 -12.89 -10.64 -8.00
N ALA A 125 -14.20 -10.74 -7.76
CA ALA A 125 -14.95 -9.78 -6.96
C ALA A 125 -14.52 -9.74 -5.48
N HIS A 126 -13.73 -10.70 -5.02
CA HIS A 126 -13.20 -10.80 -3.66
C HIS A 126 -11.75 -11.28 -3.71
N ALA A 127 -10.81 -10.36 -3.69
CA ALA A 127 -9.39 -10.64 -3.53
C ALA A 127 -9.02 -10.89 -2.03
N GLY A 128 -9.88 -11.57 -1.31
CA GLY A 128 -9.61 -12.00 0.05
C GLY A 128 -9.07 -13.41 0.04
N GLY A 129 -7.75 -13.63 -0.08
CA GLY A 129 -7.36 -15.00 0.08
C GLY A 129 -6.03 -15.48 -0.45
N VAL A 130 -5.02 -14.64 -0.55
CA VAL A 130 -3.64 -15.13 -0.77
C VAL A 130 -2.89 -15.33 0.56
N SER A 131 -3.60 -15.45 1.70
CA SER A 131 -2.95 -15.54 3.02
C SER A 131 -2.29 -16.89 3.30
N TYR A 132 -2.72 -17.99 2.68
CA TYR A 132 -2.08 -19.30 2.87
C TYR A 132 -1.76 -19.99 1.55
N LEU A 133 -0.47 -20.10 1.26
CA LEU A 133 0.05 -20.88 0.15
C LEU A 133 0.58 -22.23 0.67
N SER A 134 -0.01 -23.33 0.19
CA SER A 134 0.48 -24.66 0.53
C SER A 134 1.94 -24.86 0.10
N PRO A 135 2.72 -25.72 0.75
CA PRO A 135 4.11 -26.02 0.35
C PRO A 135 4.21 -26.44 -1.13
N ARG A 136 3.25 -27.24 -1.61
CA ARG A 136 3.17 -27.68 -3.00
C ARG A 136 2.91 -26.51 -3.98
N MET A 137 2.03 -25.57 -3.59
CA MET A 137 1.78 -24.35 -4.37
C MET A 137 3.05 -23.49 -4.43
N LYS A 138 3.75 -23.31 -3.30
CA LYS A 138 5.00 -22.53 -3.26
C LYS A 138 6.07 -23.15 -4.16
N ALA A 139 6.23 -24.48 -4.14
CA ALA A 139 7.17 -25.17 -5.01
C ALA A 139 6.83 -24.95 -6.50
N ARG A 140 5.55 -25.08 -6.86
CA ARG A 140 5.09 -24.86 -8.25
C ARG A 140 5.27 -23.41 -8.71
N MET A 141 5.01 -22.46 -7.83
CA MET A 141 5.28 -21.04 -8.11
C MET A 141 6.76 -20.75 -8.36
N VAL A 142 7.65 -21.34 -7.56
CA VAL A 142 9.11 -21.20 -7.76
C VAL A 142 9.52 -21.78 -9.10
N GLU A 143 9.03 -22.96 -9.46
CA GLU A 143 9.30 -23.61 -10.76
C GLU A 143 8.85 -22.73 -11.94
N LEU A 144 7.67 -22.09 -11.83
CA LEU A 144 7.10 -21.22 -12.86
C LEU A 144 7.63 -19.79 -12.78
N GLY A 145 8.44 -19.42 -11.77
CA GLY A 145 8.93 -18.06 -11.55
C GLY A 145 7.83 -17.07 -11.13
N LEU A 146 6.73 -17.57 -10.54
CA LEU A 146 5.58 -16.79 -10.11
C LEU A 146 5.76 -16.25 -8.69
N ARG A 147 5.09 -15.13 -8.41
CA ARG A 147 5.03 -14.47 -7.11
C ARG A 147 3.60 -14.51 -6.56
N SER A 148 3.45 -14.23 -5.27
CA SER A 148 2.13 -14.15 -4.63
C SER A 148 1.23 -13.10 -5.29
N SER A 149 1.79 -12.00 -5.80
CA SER A 149 1.06 -10.99 -6.55
C SER A 149 0.43 -11.51 -7.83
N ASP A 150 1.05 -12.51 -8.47
CA ASP A 150 0.57 -13.07 -9.74
C ASP A 150 -0.66 -13.96 -9.53
N LEU A 151 -0.88 -14.44 -8.31
CA LEU A 151 -2.06 -15.20 -7.93
C LEU A 151 -3.29 -14.33 -7.63
N ALA A 152 -3.11 -13.04 -7.40
CA ALA A 152 -4.19 -12.14 -6.98
C ALA A 152 -5.34 -12.06 -8.00
N GLY A 153 -5.08 -12.36 -9.27
CA GLY A 153 -6.07 -12.41 -10.35
C GLY A 153 -6.73 -13.78 -10.55
N ILE A 154 -6.37 -14.82 -9.78
CA ILE A 154 -6.87 -16.18 -9.98
C ILE A 154 -8.02 -16.45 -9.01
N PRO A 155 -9.23 -16.77 -9.49
CA PRO A 155 -10.33 -17.16 -8.62
C PRO A 155 -10.01 -18.51 -7.95
N GLY A 156 -9.99 -18.50 -6.60
CA GLY A 156 -9.72 -19.71 -5.83
C GLY A 156 -10.97 -20.58 -5.66
N SER A 157 -10.88 -21.88 -5.97
CA SER A 157 -11.93 -22.88 -5.76
C SER A 157 -11.84 -23.58 -4.40
N GLY A 158 -10.76 -23.38 -3.66
CA GLY A 158 -10.54 -24.00 -2.35
C GLY A 158 -11.36 -23.34 -1.22
N ALA A 159 -11.32 -23.94 -0.04
CA ALA A 159 -12.01 -23.44 1.15
C ALA A 159 -11.64 -21.97 1.44
N GLY A 160 -12.66 -21.13 1.68
CA GLY A 160 -12.48 -19.69 1.91
C GLY A 160 -11.95 -18.90 0.70
N GLY A 161 -12.14 -19.40 -0.54
CA GLY A 161 -11.65 -18.72 -1.75
C GLY A 161 -10.15 -18.91 -2.00
N ARG A 162 -9.51 -19.88 -1.37
CA ARG A 162 -8.08 -20.17 -1.54
C ARG A 162 -7.80 -20.69 -2.95
N VAL A 163 -6.74 -20.17 -3.59
CA VAL A 163 -6.26 -20.66 -4.87
C VAL A 163 -5.62 -22.03 -4.70
N THR A 164 -6.11 -23.02 -5.46
CA THR A 164 -5.59 -24.38 -5.51
C THR A 164 -4.58 -24.53 -6.66
N ILE A 165 -3.85 -25.66 -6.70
CA ILE A 165 -2.94 -25.95 -7.81
C ILE A 165 -3.72 -26.12 -9.12
N GLU A 166 -4.88 -26.74 -9.05
CA GLU A 166 -5.77 -26.93 -10.19
C GLU A 166 -6.27 -25.60 -10.75
N ASP A 167 -6.54 -24.60 -9.90
CA ASP A 167 -6.88 -23.25 -10.32
C ASP A 167 -5.71 -22.57 -11.04
N LEU A 168 -4.49 -22.72 -10.49
CA LEU A 168 -3.27 -22.20 -11.10
C LEU A 168 -3.03 -22.84 -12.47
N GLU A 169 -3.08 -24.18 -12.58
CA GLU A 169 -2.84 -24.88 -13.85
C GLU A 169 -3.93 -24.51 -14.90
N ARG A 170 -5.19 -24.38 -14.49
CA ARG A 170 -6.27 -23.91 -15.35
C ARG A 170 -6.01 -22.48 -15.84
N PHE A 171 -5.55 -21.61 -14.96
CA PHE A 171 -5.19 -20.24 -15.30
C PHE A 171 -4.01 -20.23 -16.29
N MET A 172 -2.93 -20.97 -16.00
CA MET A 172 -1.77 -21.07 -16.89
C MET A 172 -2.16 -21.56 -18.28
N GLY A 173 -2.98 -22.61 -18.37
CA GLY A 173 -3.50 -23.09 -19.64
C GLY A 173 -4.38 -22.06 -20.39
N SER A 174 -5.10 -21.22 -19.65
CA SER A 174 -5.92 -20.16 -20.27
C SER A 174 -5.09 -19.06 -20.92
N ILE A 175 -3.92 -18.74 -20.34
CA ILE A 175 -3.04 -17.68 -20.88
C ILE A 175 -2.18 -18.16 -22.06
N GLU A 176 -1.97 -19.48 -22.23
CA GLU A 176 -1.22 -20.01 -23.38
C GLU A 176 -1.82 -19.63 -24.73
N ASN A 177 -3.13 -19.40 -24.77
CA ASN A 177 -3.82 -18.95 -25.99
C ASN A 177 -3.65 -17.45 -26.26
N ASN A 178 -3.01 -16.69 -25.36
CA ASN A 178 -2.78 -15.25 -25.53
C ASN A 178 -1.41 -15.01 -26.19
N LYS A 179 -1.27 -13.82 -26.79
CA LYS A 179 0.05 -13.38 -27.28
C LYS A 179 0.97 -13.12 -26.08
N ILE A 180 2.00 -13.96 -25.92
CA ILE A 180 2.97 -13.86 -24.83
C ILE A 180 4.24 -13.19 -25.35
N THR A 181 4.74 -12.19 -24.61
CA THR A 181 6.03 -11.54 -24.85
C THR A 181 6.88 -11.66 -23.60
N PRO A 182 8.12 -12.18 -23.69
CA PRO A 182 9.02 -12.26 -22.54
C PRO A 182 9.32 -10.87 -21.97
N ALA A 183 9.26 -10.74 -20.64
CA ALA A 183 9.67 -9.50 -19.98
C ALA A 183 11.21 -9.36 -20.06
N SER A 184 11.67 -8.16 -20.46
CA SER A 184 13.11 -7.85 -20.48
C SER A 184 13.73 -7.97 -19.07
N PRO A 185 15.05 -8.21 -18.95
CA PRO A 185 15.72 -8.23 -17.65
C PRO A 185 15.50 -6.95 -16.85
N MET A 186 15.48 -5.80 -17.51
CA MET A 186 15.19 -4.52 -16.87
C MET A 186 13.76 -4.46 -16.34
N ARG A 187 12.77 -4.91 -17.11
CA ARG A 187 11.36 -4.94 -16.65
C ARG A 187 11.20 -5.83 -15.43
N LYS A 188 11.89 -6.98 -15.38
CA LYS A 188 11.90 -7.85 -14.22
C LYS A 188 12.52 -7.16 -12.99
N ALA A 189 13.67 -6.51 -13.16
CA ALA A 189 14.34 -5.76 -12.08
C ALA A 189 13.46 -4.62 -11.53
N VAL A 190 12.77 -3.88 -12.42
CA VAL A 190 11.81 -2.83 -12.01
C VAL A 190 10.64 -3.44 -11.24
N ALA A 191 10.05 -4.53 -11.72
CA ALA A 191 8.97 -5.21 -11.02
C ALA A 191 9.39 -5.64 -9.61
N ASP A 192 10.58 -6.22 -9.45
CA ASP A 192 11.16 -6.61 -8.17
C ASP A 192 11.36 -5.43 -7.23
N ALA A 193 11.90 -4.32 -7.74
CA ALA A 193 12.09 -3.11 -6.97
C ALA A 193 10.74 -2.52 -6.52
N MET A 194 9.75 -2.46 -7.39
CA MET A 194 8.43 -1.90 -7.08
C MET A 194 7.67 -2.75 -6.05
N ILE A 195 7.72 -4.07 -6.14
CA ILE A 195 7.12 -4.96 -5.13
C ILE A 195 7.77 -4.75 -3.77
N ARG A 196 9.10 -4.67 -3.69
CA ARG A 196 9.82 -4.38 -2.44
C ARG A 196 9.48 -3.00 -1.89
N SER A 197 9.32 -1.99 -2.74
CA SER A 197 8.91 -0.66 -2.31
C SER A 197 7.48 -0.64 -1.80
N TRP A 198 6.55 -1.28 -2.53
CA TRP A 198 5.13 -1.30 -2.19
C TRP A 198 4.81 -2.09 -0.92
N SER A 199 5.72 -2.96 -0.45
CA SER A 199 5.57 -3.64 0.84
C SER A 199 5.64 -2.71 2.06
N ARG A 200 5.99 -1.43 1.86
CA ARG A 200 6.01 -0.39 2.88
C ARG A 200 4.73 0.46 2.80
N PRO A 201 4.22 1.00 3.92
CA PRO A 201 3.10 1.94 3.89
C PRO A 201 3.58 3.28 3.30
N LEU A 202 3.34 3.47 2.02
CA LEU A 202 3.69 4.71 1.30
C LEU A 202 2.54 5.69 1.37
N ALA A 203 2.86 6.96 1.60
CA ALA A 203 1.94 8.08 1.52
C ALA A 203 2.50 9.18 0.61
N THR A 204 1.63 10.06 0.13
CA THR A 204 2.03 11.18 -0.73
C THR A 204 1.34 12.45 -0.26
N VAL A 205 2.11 13.51 -0.07
CA VAL A 205 1.59 14.89 0.10
C VAL A 205 1.83 15.68 -1.18
N CYS A 206 0.96 16.65 -1.44
CA CYS A 206 1.03 17.47 -2.63
C CYS A 206 0.93 18.96 -2.26
N ARG A 207 1.65 19.81 -2.99
CA ARG A 207 1.60 21.27 -2.87
C ARG A 207 1.78 21.93 -4.24
N PRO A 208 0.93 22.90 -4.59
CA PRO A 208 1.18 23.80 -5.71
C PRO A 208 2.36 24.73 -5.39
N ILE A 209 3.24 24.95 -6.38
CA ILE A 209 4.37 25.87 -6.27
C ILE A 209 4.34 26.82 -7.47
N ASN A 210 4.45 28.12 -7.19
CA ASN A 210 4.57 29.13 -8.23
C ASN A 210 5.96 29.07 -8.86
N LEU A 211 6.00 28.98 -10.19
CA LEU A 211 7.24 28.86 -10.96
C LEU A 211 7.67 30.15 -11.68
N ASP A 212 6.93 31.25 -11.56
CA ASP A 212 7.22 32.47 -12.34
C ASP A 212 8.62 33.03 -12.08
N ASN A 213 9.03 33.10 -10.79
CA ASN A 213 10.38 33.55 -10.42
C ASN A 213 11.44 32.59 -10.96
N LEU A 214 11.23 31.28 -10.81
CA LEU A 214 12.14 30.24 -11.32
C LEU A 214 12.30 30.33 -12.83
N LEU A 215 11.19 30.47 -13.56
CA LEU A 215 11.21 30.58 -15.02
C LEU A 215 11.85 31.87 -15.50
N THR A 216 11.70 32.96 -14.75
CA THR A 216 12.35 34.24 -15.00
C THR A 216 13.85 34.13 -14.76
N HIS A 217 14.27 33.60 -13.63
CA HIS A 217 15.68 33.33 -13.31
C HIS A 217 16.32 32.43 -14.39
N ARG A 218 15.64 31.33 -14.77
CA ARG A 218 16.09 30.45 -15.85
C ARG A 218 16.29 31.16 -17.18
N LYS A 219 15.43 32.10 -17.55
CA LYS A 219 15.57 32.85 -18.82
C LYS A 219 16.80 33.73 -18.83
N SER A 220 17.16 34.32 -17.70
CA SER A 220 18.38 35.17 -17.54
C SER A 220 19.65 34.36 -17.32
N HIS A 221 19.54 33.09 -16.88
CA HIS A 221 20.68 32.24 -16.57
C HIS A 221 21.42 31.80 -17.85
N PRO A 222 22.75 31.91 -17.94
CA PRO A 222 23.51 31.59 -19.16
C PRO A 222 23.28 30.16 -19.66
N SER A 223 23.29 29.16 -18.78
CA SER A 223 23.13 27.75 -19.10
C SER A 223 21.67 27.29 -19.20
N LYS A 224 20.70 28.14 -18.83
CA LYS A 224 19.24 27.87 -18.87
C LYS A 224 18.87 26.49 -18.29
N PRO A 225 19.23 26.17 -17.04
CA PRO A 225 18.98 24.84 -16.46
C PRO A 225 17.50 24.48 -16.49
N GLY A 226 17.19 23.20 -16.66
CA GLY A 226 15.80 22.72 -16.65
C GLY A 226 15.17 22.84 -15.25
N PRO A 227 13.83 23.02 -15.14
CA PRO A 227 13.16 23.13 -13.83
C PRO A 227 13.41 21.94 -12.89
N ALA A 228 13.61 20.73 -13.44
CA ALA A 228 13.95 19.55 -12.65
C ALA A 228 15.31 19.70 -11.93
N LEU A 229 16.27 20.42 -12.49
CA LEU A 229 17.55 20.66 -11.84
C LEU A 229 17.41 21.66 -10.67
N TYR A 230 16.58 22.70 -10.82
CA TYR A 230 16.22 23.58 -9.70
C TYR A 230 15.59 22.78 -8.56
N ALA A 231 14.63 21.90 -8.88
CA ALA A 231 13.98 21.06 -7.88
C ALA A 231 14.95 20.07 -7.22
N LEU A 232 15.93 19.52 -7.97
CA LEU A 232 17.00 18.69 -7.43
C LEU A 232 17.84 19.48 -6.43
N ARG A 233 18.24 20.70 -6.81
CA ARG A 233 19.06 21.56 -5.95
C ARG A 233 18.30 21.97 -4.69
N ALA A 234 17.03 22.37 -4.82
CA ALA A 234 16.19 22.72 -3.68
C ALA A 234 16.00 21.52 -2.71
N LEU A 235 15.80 20.31 -3.24
CA LEU A 235 15.72 19.09 -2.44
C LEU A 235 17.07 18.82 -1.73
N ALA A 236 18.20 18.99 -2.45
CA ALA A 236 19.53 18.75 -1.89
C ALA A 236 19.82 19.73 -0.73
N ILE A 237 19.53 21.02 -0.89
CA ILE A 237 19.67 22.02 0.18
C ILE A 237 18.81 21.67 1.38
N ALA A 238 17.50 21.40 1.15
CA ALA A 238 16.56 21.10 2.23
C ALA A 238 16.96 19.85 3.02
N LEU A 239 17.53 18.83 2.37
CA LEU A 239 18.05 17.62 3.01
C LEU A 239 19.44 17.84 3.65
N GLY A 240 20.25 18.76 3.14
CA GLY A 240 21.49 19.21 3.78
C GLY A 240 21.22 19.94 5.09
N GLU A 241 20.16 20.77 5.15
CA GLU A 241 19.71 21.45 6.36
C GLU A 241 19.12 20.46 7.39
N ASN A 242 18.38 19.44 6.93
CA ASN A 242 17.78 18.39 7.75
C ASN A 242 17.63 17.08 6.98
N SER A 243 18.52 16.14 7.21
CA SER A 243 18.51 14.82 6.55
C SER A 243 17.55 13.80 7.17
N ALA A 244 16.94 14.12 8.31
CA ALA A 244 16.04 13.18 9.02
C ALA A 244 14.91 12.59 8.13
N PRO A 245 14.26 13.35 7.22
CA PRO A 245 13.25 12.80 6.33
C PRO A 245 13.77 11.74 5.36
N ALA A 246 15.07 11.71 5.06
CA ALA A 246 15.69 10.70 4.20
C ALA A 246 16.29 9.51 4.99
N GLY A 247 16.04 9.43 6.30
CA GLY A 247 16.40 8.28 7.12
C GLY A 247 15.72 7.00 6.68
N ARG A 248 16.28 5.84 7.03
CA ARG A 248 15.72 4.51 6.70
C ARG A 248 15.43 3.70 7.96
N LEU A 249 14.26 3.12 8.06
CA LEU A 249 13.95 2.17 9.13
C LEU A 249 14.54 0.80 8.80
N ILE A 250 15.49 0.36 9.62
CA ILE A 250 16.15 -0.95 9.53
C ILE A 250 15.97 -1.65 10.89
N GLY A 251 15.11 -2.66 10.94
CA GLY A 251 14.69 -3.26 12.20
C GLY A 251 13.98 -2.23 13.09
N ASP A 252 14.56 -1.96 14.26
CA ASP A 252 14.10 -0.99 15.27
C ASP A 252 14.81 0.37 15.23
N ARG A 253 15.66 0.62 14.21
CA ARG A 253 16.53 1.78 14.12
C ARG A 253 16.29 2.60 12.88
N ILE A 254 16.35 3.92 13.02
CA ILE A 254 16.40 4.85 11.88
C ILE A 254 17.88 5.16 11.60
N VAL A 255 18.32 4.75 10.41
CA VAL A 255 19.66 5.00 9.91
C VAL A 255 19.64 6.27 9.08
N HIS A 256 20.37 7.29 9.48
CA HIS A 256 20.49 8.54 8.76
C HIS A 256 21.58 8.45 7.68
N PRO A 257 21.36 9.09 6.51
CA PRO A 257 22.36 9.07 5.43
C PRO A 257 23.60 9.89 5.80
N PRO A 258 24.79 9.42 5.43
CA PRO A 258 26.04 10.15 5.68
C PRO A 258 26.30 11.30 4.69
N SER A 259 25.60 11.32 3.56
CA SER A 259 25.75 12.28 2.46
C SER A 259 24.41 12.55 1.79
N VAL A 260 24.29 13.68 1.11
CA VAL A 260 23.08 14.07 0.36
C VAL A 260 23.25 13.66 -1.10
N ASP A 261 23.04 12.36 -1.36
CA ASP A 261 23.14 11.77 -2.70
C ASP A 261 21.74 11.72 -3.33
N ILE A 262 21.51 12.51 -4.37
CA ILE A 262 20.20 12.65 -4.99
C ILE A 262 20.17 11.98 -6.36
N GLY A 263 19.23 11.05 -6.52
CA GLY A 263 18.89 10.45 -7.80
C GLY A 263 17.92 11.32 -8.61
N PHE A 264 17.91 11.14 -9.90
CA PHE A 264 16.90 11.74 -10.76
C PHE A 264 16.49 10.79 -11.88
N ALA A 265 15.18 10.78 -12.19
CA ALA A 265 14.62 9.86 -13.17
C ALA A 265 14.95 10.32 -14.59
N VAL A 266 15.52 9.44 -15.38
CA VAL A 266 15.79 9.64 -16.82
C VAL A 266 15.10 8.54 -17.60
N GLU A 267 14.24 8.92 -18.55
CA GLU A 267 13.58 7.99 -19.44
C GLU A 267 14.61 7.39 -20.42
N ALA A 268 14.57 6.09 -20.58
CA ALA A 268 15.32 5.30 -21.54
C ALA A 268 14.36 4.34 -22.27
N GLU A 269 14.80 3.77 -23.41
CA GLU A 269 13.97 2.97 -24.32
C GLU A 269 13.16 1.87 -23.63
N ASP A 270 13.72 1.16 -22.62
CA ASP A 270 13.04 0.04 -21.93
C ASP A 270 12.56 0.37 -20.51
N GLY A 271 12.61 1.63 -20.09
CA GLY A 271 12.21 2.02 -18.73
C GLY A 271 12.91 3.28 -18.24
N VAL A 272 12.97 3.43 -16.92
CA VAL A 272 13.56 4.59 -16.26
C VAL A 272 14.86 4.19 -15.59
N LEU A 273 15.92 4.95 -15.85
CA LEU A 273 17.19 4.86 -15.14
C LEU A 273 17.28 6.01 -14.12
N VAL A 274 17.99 5.76 -13.03
CA VAL A 274 18.15 6.74 -11.94
C VAL A 274 19.65 7.00 -11.71
N PRO A 275 20.26 7.90 -12.50
CA PRO A 275 21.59 8.40 -12.18
C PRO A 275 21.58 9.19 -10.88
N VAL A 276 22.73 9.25 -10.20
CA VAL A 276 22.88 9.84 -8.87
C VAL A 276 23.95 10.92 -8.88
N ILE A 277 23.62 12.11 -8.38
CA ILE A 277 24.59 13.14 -8.05
C ILE A 277 24.98 12.99 -6.59
N ARG A 278 26.25 12.69 -6.35
CA ARG A 278 26.80 12.54 -5.00
C ARG A 278 27.04 13.88 -4.35
N ASN A 279 26.76 13.99 -3.03
CA ASN A 279 26.92 15.22 -2.25
C ASN A 279 26.27 16.44 -2.94
N ALA A 280 25.05 16.28 -3.43
CA ALA A 280 24.38 17.30 -4.25
C ALA A 280 24.16 18.64 -3.52
N ASP A 281 24.15 18.63 -2.20
CA ASP A 281 24.06 19.79 -1.32
C ASP A 281 25.33 20.68 -1.36
N GLN A 282 26.46 20.10 -1.71
CA GLN A 282 27.77 20.81 -1.74
C GLN A 282 28.00 21.61 -3.02
N PHE A 283 27.20 21.43 -4.06
CA PHE A 283 27.40 22.06 -5.35
C PHE A 283 26.38 23.16 -5.62
N PRO A 284 26.81 24.38 -6.01
CA PRO A 284 25.90 25.41 -6.50
C PRO A 284 25.20 24.94 -7.80
N LEU A 285 24.13 25.62 -8.18
CA LEU A 285 23.31 25.26 -9.36
C LEU A 285 24.16 25.17 -10.64
N ASP A 286 25.12 26.12 -10.84
CA ASP A 286 26.00 26.17 -12.02
C ASP A 286 26.84 24.90 -12.19
N ASP A 287 27.41 24.40 -11.11
CA ASP A 287 28.23 23.18 -11.13
C ASP A 287 27.38 21.93 -11.36
N LEU A 288 26.12 21.95 -10.92
CA LEU A 288 25.19 20.86 -11.13
C LEU A 288 24.76 20.72 -12.59
N VAL A 289 24.70 21.82 -13.36
CA VAL A 289 24.29 21.79 -14.78
C VAL A 289 25.11 20.80 -15.60
N SER A 290 26.44 20.94 -15.53
CA SER A 290 27.36 20.10 -16.31
C SER A 290 27.30 18.64 -15.90
N ARG A 291 27.21 18.37 -14.57
CA ARG A 291 27.09 17.02 -13.99
C ARG A 291 25.78 16.36 -14.40
N TYR A 292 24.66 17.08 -14.26
CA TYR A 292 23.33 16.63 -14.62
C TYR A 292 23.25 16.27 -16.11
N ASN A 293 23.66 17.17 -17.01
CA ASN A 293 23.59 16.93 -18.45
C ASN A 293 24.49 15.75 -18.89
N ARG A 294 25.69 15.61 -18.34
CA ARG A 294 26.53 14.44 -18.57
C ARG A 294 25.85 13.15 -18.17
N LEU A 295 25.25 13.12 -16.99
CA LEU A 295 24.58 11.92 -16.48
C LEU A 295 23.31 11.57 -17.27
N VAL A 296 22.53 12.58 -17.73
CA VAL A 296 21.39 12.37 -18.63
C VAL A 296 21.84 11.69 -19.92
N GLU A 297 22.93 12.16 -20.53
CA GLU A 297 23.45 11.60 -21.77
C GLU A 297 23.94 10.16 -21.57
N LEU A 298 24.71 9.90 -20.51
CA LEU A 298 25.17 8.55 -20.17
C LEU A 298 24.00 7.60 -19.85
N ALA A 299 22.95 8.09 -19.21
CA ALA A 299 21.76 7.30 -18.92
C ALA A 299 21.03 6.89 -20.21
N ARG A 300 20.83 7.83 -21.13
CA ARG A 300 20.20 7.55 -22.44
C ARG A 300 21.00 6.56 -23.26
N GLN A 301 22.33 6.63 -23.18
CA GLN A 301 23.25 5.69 -23.83
C GLN A 301 23.40 4.36 -23.08
N ARG A 302 22.79 4.21 -21.91
CA ARG A 302 22.95 3.02 -21.00
C ARG A 302 24.40 2.76 -20.59
N ARG A 303 25.17 3.81 -20.40
CA ARG A 303 26.60 3.78 -20.07
C ARG A 303 26.90 4.42 -18.72
N LEU A 304 25.90 4.43 -17.81
CA LEU A 304 26.11 4.96 -16.46
C LEU A 304 27.21 4.18 -15.73
N PRO A 305 28.21 4.85 -15.18
CA PRO A 305 29.20 4.21 -14.30
C PRO A 305 28.52 3.66 -13.03
N ALA A 306 29.08 2.60 -12.47
CA ALA A 306 28.55 2.00 -11.23
C ALA A 306 28.49 3.01 -10.07
N ASN A 307 29.47 3.93 -9.98
CA ASN A 307 29.50 4.96 -8.94
C ASN A 307 28.39 6.02 -9.08
N ASP A 308 27.85 6.17 -10.28
CA ASP A 308 26.78 7.14 -10.57
C ASP A 308 25.38 6.49 -10.55
N THR A 309 25.25 5.26 -9.99
CA THR A 309 24.01 4.52 -9.84
C THR A 309 23.83 3.96 -8.44
N GLY A 310 22.58 3.82 -8.00
CA GLY A 310 22.23 3.25 -6.68
C GLY A 310 22.70 4.10 -5.49
N GLY A 311 22.22 3.74 -4.29
CA GLY A 311 22.64 4.35 -3.03
C GLY A 311 22.19 5.81 -2.83
N SER A 312 21.31 6.36 -3.67
CA SER A 312 20.71 7.67 -3.43
C SER A 312 19.74 7.64 -2.27
N ILE A 313 19.68 8.75 -1.51
CA ILE A 313 18.80 8.89 -0.35
C ILE A 313 17.39 9.33 -0.73
N ALA A 314 17.27 10.01 -1.86
CA ALA A 314 16.04 10.50 -2.44
C ALA A 314 16.16 10.53 -3.97
N THR A 315 15.04 10.56 -4.65
CA THR A 315 14.99 10.74 -6.12
C THR A 315 14.03 11.86 -6.47
N ILE A 316 14.35 12.57 -7.56
CA ILE A 316 13.40 13.46 -8.21
C ILE A 316 12.90 12.85 -9.52
N THR A 317 11.61 13.00 -9.81
CA THR A 317 11.01 12.62 -11.08
C THR A 317 10.17 13.76 -11.64
N ASN A 318 10.31 14.03 -12.94
CA ASN A 318 9.53 15.05 -13.64
C ASN A 318 8.58 14.37 -14.62
N TYR A 319 7.33 14.12 -14.17
CA TYR A 319 6.28 13.57 -15.02
C TYR A 319 5.51 14.67 -15.77
N GLY A 320 5.79 15.94 -15.46
CA GLY A 320 5.23 17.09 -16.18
C GLY A 320 5.65 17.15 -17.65
N THR A 321 6.76 16.52 -18.02
CA THR A 321 7.19 16.36 -19.43
C THR A 321 6.18 15.56 -20.27
N PHE A 322 5.34 14.73 -19.64
CA PHE A 322 4.25 14.00 -20.28
C PHE A 322 2.91 14.74 -20.21
N GLY A 323 2.89 16.00 -19.75
CA GLY A 323 1.67 16.77 -19.54
C GLY A 323 0.88 16.37 -18.28
N LEU A 324 1.41 15.49 -17.45
CA LEU A 324 0.74 15.07 -16.21
C LEU A 324 0.89 16.14 -15.13
N THR A 325 -0.22 16.49 -14.47
CA THR A 325 -0.24 17.49 -13.42
C THR A 325 0.04 16.90 -12.04
N LEU A 326 -0.44 15.68 -11.79
CA LEU A 326 -0.30 14.99 -10.51
C LEU A 326 0.03 13.52 -10.73
N ALA A 327 0.93 12.99 -9.93
CA ALA A 327 1.22 11.56 -9.82
C ALA A 327 1.64 11.21 -8.39
N THR A 328 1.56 9.93 -8.04
CA THR A 328 2.02 9.38 -6.77
C THR A 328 3.19 8.43 -7.04
N PRO A 329 4.40 8.96 -7.27
CA PRO A 329 5.55 8.13 -7.61
C PRO A 329 5.98 7.26 -6.43
N ILE A 330 6.52 6.07 -6.72
CA ILE A 330 6.94 5.09 -5.71
C ILE A 330 8.46 5.25 -5.47
N PRO A 331 8.91 5.56 -4.24
CA PRO A 331 10.34 5.61 -3.91
C PRO A 331 11.02 4.26 -4.16
N LEU A 332 12.30 4.26 -4.54
CA LEU A 332 13.08 3.03 -4.65
C LEU A 332 13.18 2.30 -3.30
N PRO A 333 13.43 0.98 -3.27
CA PRO A 333 13.46 0.19 -2.03
C PRO A 333 14.43 0.72 -0.97
N GLU A 334 15.54 1.31 -1.40
CA GLU A 334 16.56 1.91 -0.54
C GLU A 334 16.26 3.34 -0.11
N GLN A 335 15.22 3.98 -0.64
CA GLN A 335 14.88 5.38 -0.38
C GLN A 335 13.62 5.49 0.47
N THR A 336 13.58 6.52 1.31
CA THR A 336 12.40 6.89 2.10
C THR A 336 11.51 7.86 1.36
N ILE A 337 12.07 8.77 0.55
CA ILE A 337 11.34 9.86 -0.11
C ILE A 337 11.61 9.91 -1.62
N LEU A 338 10.59 10.39 -2.35
CA LEU A 338 10.69 10.72 -3.77
C LEU A 338 9.90 12.00 -4.05
N LEU A 339 10.58 12.98 -4.66
CA LEU A 339 9.97 14.23 -5.07
C LEU A 339 9.51 14.15 -6.53
N GLY A 340 8.22 14.40 -6.78
CA GLY A 340 7.63 14.44 -8.10
C GLY A 340 7.30 15.86 -8.52
N MET A 341 7.46 16.18 -9.79
CA MET A 341 7.14 17.47 -10.38
C MET A 341 6.15 17.30 -11.52
N GLY A 342 4.99 17.97 -11.43
CA GLY A 342 3.96 18.03 -12.46
C GLY A 342 4.24 19.06 -13.55
N ALA A 343 3.36 19.07 -14.56
CA ALA A 343 3.38 20.09 -15.62
C ALA A 343 3.02 21.46 -15.05
N GLY A 344 3.73 22.49 -15.47
CA GLY A 344 3.38 23.87 -15.20
C GLY A 344 2.09 24.25 -15.96
N GLN A 345 1.14 24.83 -15.26
CA GLN A 345 -0.12 25.30 -15.81
C GLN A 345 -0.33 26.76 -15.46
N THR A 346 -0.91 27.53 -16.39
CA THR A 346 -1.34 28.89 -16.09
C THR A 346 -2.65 28.84 -15.33
N VAL A 347 -2.63 29.34 -14.09
CA VAL A 347 -3.80 29.37 -13.20
C VAL A 347 -4.06 30.81 -12.71
N PRO A 348 -5.30 31.19 -12.39
CA PRO A 348 -5.59 32.45 -11.75
C PRO A 348 -5.15 32.41 -10.28
N SER A 349 -4.31 33.35 -9.87
CA SER A 349 -3.90 33.55 -8.48
C SER A 349 -4.36 34.92 -7.99
N TRP A 350 -4.82 35.00 -6.74
CA TRP A 350 -5.23 36.28 -6.16
C TRP A 350 -3.98 37.07 -5.75
N ASP A 351 -3.81 38.24 -6.35
CA ASP A 351 -2.80 39.22 -5.94
C ASP A 351 -3.45 40.20 -4.94
N ALA A 352 -3.09 40.06 -3.67
CA ALA A 352 -3.63 40.89 -2.59
C ALA A 352 -3.17 42.37 -2.69
N THR A 353 -2.06 42.64 -3.36
CA THR A 353 -1.54 44.02 -3.54
C THR A 353 -2.33 44.77 -4.61
N GLN A 354 -2.70 44.08 -5.69
CA GLN A 354 -3.44 44.63 -6.81
C GLN A 354 -4.95 44.39 -6.68
N GLU A 355 -5.39 43.62 -5.67
CA GLU A 355 -6.80 43.25 -5.43
C GLU A 355 -7.47 42.65 -6.68
N LYS A 356 -6.76 41.83 -7.43
CA LYS A 356 -7.26 41.18 -8.64
C LYS A 356 -6.65 39.80 -8.87
N PHE A 357 -7.30 38.99 -9.72
CA PHE A 357 -6.69 37.74 -10.20
C PHE A 357 -5.65 38.06 -11.28
N VAL A 358 -4.46 37.45 -11.12
CA VAL A 358 -3.36 37.49 -12.10
C VAL A 358 -3.04 36.08 -12.56
N PRO A 359 -2.65 35.88 -13.83
CA PRO A 359 -2.19 34.59 -14.28
C PRO A 359 -0.80 34.29 -13.69
N VAL A 360 -0.62 33.12 -13.12
CA VAL A 360 0.69 32.60 -12.65
C VAL A 360 0.93 31.21 -13.22
N ILE A 361 2.18 30.84 -13.41
CA ILE A 361 2.55 29.48 -13.79
C ILE A 361 2.79 28.67 -12.51
N GLU A 362 1.95 27.66 -12.30
CA GLU A 362 1.99 26.80 -11.11
C GLU A 362 2.18 25.34 -11.52
N ALA A 363 2.98 24.61 -10.78
CA ALA A 363 3.10 23.16 -10.92
C ALA A 363 2.81 22.47 -9.60
N GLN A 364 2.17 21.29 -9.68
CA GLN A 364 1.96 20.44 -8.52
C GLN A 364 3.24 19.66 -8.22
N PHE A 365 3.75 19.82 -7.00
CA PHE A 365 4.86 19.04 -6.50
C PHE A 365 4.33 18.00 -5.51
N THR A 366 4.74 16.76 -5.69
CA THR A 366 4.37 15.64 -4.82
C THR A 366 5.59 15.12 -4.09
N LEU A 367 5.43 14.80 -2.81
CA LEU A 367 6.44 14.10 -2.02
C LEU A 367 5.83 12.79 -1.54
N SER A 368 6.28 11.69 -2.16
CA SER A 368 5.96 10.33 -1.71
C SER A 368 6.98 9.87 -0.68
N PHE A 369 6.53 9.19 0.37
CA PHE A 369 7.40 8.81 1.48
C PHE A 369 6.97 7.53 2.19
N ASP A 370 7.93 6.90 2.87
CA ASP A 370 7.69 5.76 3.77
C ASP A 370 7.12 6.28 5.11
N HIS A 371 5.84 5.99 5.36
CA HIS A 371 5.13 6.51 6.55
C HIS A 371 5.59 5.90 7.87
N ARG A 372 6.47 4.91 7.82
CA ARG A 372 7.14 4.36 9.02
C ARG A 372 8.28 5.25 9.52
N VAL A 373 8.82 6.11 8.66
CA VAL A 373 9.98 6.97 8.96
C VAL A 373 9.54 8.40 9.24
N ILE A 374 8.66 8.95 8.41
CA ILE A 374 8.15 10.31 8.57
C ILE A 374 6.62 10.32 8.47
N ASP A 375 6.01 11.29 9.15
CA ASP A 375 4.59 11.59 9.08
C ASP A 375 4.26 12.68 8.04
N GLY A 376 2.96 12.93 7.84
CA GLY A 376 2.50 13.97 6.92
C GLY A 376 2.97 15.37 7.30
N GLY A 377 3.15 15.66 8.60
CA GLY A 377 3.66 16.94 9.08
C GLY A 377 5.13 17.17 8.72
N ALA A 378 5.98 16.16 8.90
CA ALA A 378 7.39 16.21 8.50
C ALA A 378 7.54 16.31 6.98
N ALA A 379 6.78 15.53 6.22
CA ALA A 379 6.74 15.60 4.76
C ALA A 379 6.26 16.98 4.27
N GLY A 380 5.23 17.53 4.91
CA GLY A 380 4.72 18.88 4.59
C GLY A 380 5.74 19.99 4.87
N ARG A 381 6.49 19.92 5.97
CA ARG A 381 7.57 20.88 6.28
C ARG A 381 8.70 20.81 5.26
N LEU A 382 9.13 19.59 4.87
CA LEU A 382 10.12 19.43 3.82
C LEU A 382 9.65 20.01 2.48
N LEU A 383 8.43 19.68 2.07
CA LEU A 383 7.86 20.19 0.80
C LEU A 383 7.65 21.70 0.85
N LYS A 384 7.31 22.26 2.02
CA LYS A 384 7.25 23.71 2.22
C LYS A 384 8.63 24.36 2.03
N ARG A 385 9.69 23.77 2.62
CA ARG A 385 11.05 24.31 2.47
C ARG A 385 11.53 24.25 1.02
N ILE A 386 11.24 23.18 0.31
CA ILE A 386 11.53 23.05 -1.12
C ILE A 386 10.80 24.15 -1.91
N ALA A 387 9.51 24.43 -1.60
CA ALA A 387 8.76 25.47 -2.26
C ALA A 387 9.38 26.86 -2.05
N GLU A 388 9.75 27.21 -0.80
CA GLU A 388 10.42 28.48 -0.49
C GLU A 388 11.70 28.67 -1.31
N LEU A 389 12.50 27.61 -1.48
CA LEU A 389 13.74 27.64 -2.28
C LEU A 389 13.45 27.81 -3.79
N LEU A 390 12.39 27.17 -4.30
CA LEU A 390 12.02 27.28 -5.72
C LEU A 390 11.40 28.64 -6.06
N GLU A 391 10.69 29.25 -5.11
CA GLU A 391 10.11 30.59 -5.24
C GLU A 391 11.16 31.71 -5.11
N ALA A 392 12.37 31.39 -4.53
CA ALA A 392 13.52 32.29 -4.40
C ALA A 392 14.77 31.68 -5.09
N PRO A 393 14.75 31.49 -6.42
CA PRO A 393 15.75 30.71 -7.16
C PRO A 393 17.15 31.31 -7.14
N GLU A 394 17.31 32.57 -6.76
CA GLU A 394 18.63 33.22 -6.53
C GLU A 394 19.37 32.65 -5.32
N THR A 395 18.73 31.86 -4.48
CA THR A 395 19.34 31.21 -3.32
C THR A 395 19.88 29.81 -3.63
N LEU A 396 19.67 29.30 -4.85
CA LEU A 396 20.06 27.97 -5.30
C LEU A 396 21.47 27.93 -5.96
#